data_49a5db6ccaa6652765e3763605f08b7f
#
_entry.id   49a5db6ccaa6652765e3763605f08b7f
#
_cell.length_a   1.000
_cell.length_b   1.000
_cell.length_c   1.000
_cell.angle_alpha   90.00
_cell.angle_beta   90.00
_cell.angle_gamma   90.00
#
_symmetry.space_group_name_H-M   'P 1'
#
loop_
_entity.id
_entity.type
_entity.pdbx_description
1 polymer ?
#
loop_
_entity_poly.entity_id
_entity_poly.type
_entity_poly.pdbx_seq_one_letter_code
_entity_poly.pdbx_strand_id
1 'polypeptide(L)'
;MAQPVTTKGGKLRVMLGNDAEPIVYAAPCGFTSRSLTLSKGLEDVNLPDCDDPDAVSWTGRDATSLSMAVSGEGVMAQESVETWLDAWESVDSVPARIELEFPAKTVAWVGRMHVESIEAGGENGRRVTKSISMQSDGEMTRTVTP
;
A
#
# COMPACT_ATOMS: atom_id res chain seq x y z
N MET A 1 -31.03 6.92 -13.91
CA MET A 1 -30.13 5.96 -13.28
C MET A 1 -28.98 6.70 -12.62
N ALA A 2 -28.77 6.46 -11.34
CA ALA A 2 -27.66 7.08 -10.62
C ALA A 2 -26.35 6.35 -10.96
N GLN A 3 -25.30 7.11 -11.25
CA GLN A 3 -23.97 6.55 -11.51
C GLN A 3 -23.11 6.68 -10.25
N PRO A 4 -22.20 5.73 -10.00
CA PRO A 4 -21.29 5.84 -8.86
C PRO A 4 -20.34 7.03 -9.06
N VAL A 5 -19.99 7.68 -7.95
CA VAL A 5 -18.97 8.72 -7.95
C VAL A 5 -17.61 8.04 -7.92
N THR A 6 -16.78 8.34 -8.88
CA THR A 6 -15.46 7.74 -9.03
C THR A 6 -14.37 8.81 -9.04
N THR A 7 -13.12 8.37 -9.00
CA THR A 7 -11.97 9.27 -9.08
C THR A 7 -10.94 8.72 -10.06
N LYS A 8 -10.05 9.57 -10.52
CA LYS A 8 -8.99 9.17 -11.46
C LYS A 8 -7.78 8.62 -10.72
N GLY A 9 -7.00 7.79 -11.41
CA GLY A 9 -5.87 7.09 -10.81
C GLY A 9 -4.80 7.99 -10.19
N GLY A 10 -4.64 9.20 -10.67
CA GLY A 10 -3.70 10.15 -10.08
C GLY A 10 -4.08 10.61 -8.67
N LYS A 11 -5.28 10.33 -8.23
CA LYS A 11 -5.76 10.65 -6.88
C LYS A 11 -5.43 9.55 -5.86
N LEU A 12 -4.91 8.43 -6.30
CA LEU A 12 -4.29 7.44 -5.42
C LEU A 12 -2.82 7.84 -5.28
N ARG A 13 -2.46 8.37 -4.12
CA ARG A 13 -1.12 8.88 -3.87
C ARG A 13 -0.38 8.01 -2.87
N VAL A 14 0.89 7.75 -3.17
CA VAL A 14 1.81 7.09 -2.24
C VAL A 14 2.79 8.14 -1.77
N MET A 15 2.78 8.41 -0.47
CA MET A 15 3.60 9.45 0.12
C MET A 15 4.57 8.85 1.14
N LEU A 16 5.80 9.36 1.15
CA LEU A 16 6.80 9.00 2.15
C LEU A 16 6.99 10.18 3.09
N GLY A 17 7.11 9.87 4.38
CA GLY A 17 7.37 10.87 5.40
C GLY A 17 8.86 11.06 5.63
N ASN A 18 9.20 12.19 6.26
CA ASN A 18 10.56 12.47 6.68
C ASN A 18 10.68 12.33 8.21
N ASP A 19 11.87 12.60 8.75
CA ASP A 19 12.12 12.50 10.19
C ASP A 19 11.79 13.79 10.96
N ALA A 20 11.15 14.76 10.30
CA ALA A 20 10.78 16.02 10.96
C ALA A 20 9.61 15.84 11.93
N GLU A 21 9.46 16.75 12.88
CA GLU A 21 8.31 16.78 13.77
C GLU A 21 7.60 18.13 13.65
N PRO A 22 6.33 18.14 13.17
CA PRO A 22 5.56 16.98 12.73
C PRO A 22 6.09 16.38 11.43
N ILE A 23 5.79 15.08 11.18
CA ILE A 23 6.24 14.40 9.97
C ILE A 23 5.59 15.04 8.76
N VAL A 24 6.41 15.40 7.77
CA VAL A 24 5.93 15.95 6.50
C VAL A 24 5.95 14.84 5.46
N TYR A 25 4.80 14.61 4.85
CA TYR A 25 4.64 13.59 3.81
C TYR A 25 4.70 14.26 2.44
N ALA A 26 5.47 13.66 1.55
CA ALA A 26 5.58 14.12 0.17
C ALA A 26 5.44 12.95 -0.79
N ALA A 27 4.72 13.16 -1.88
CA ALA A 27 4.56 12.15 -2.91
C ALA A 27 5.75 12.24 -3.88
N PRO A 28 6.61 11.21 -3.94
CA PRO A 28 7.68 11.20 -4.94
C PRO A 28 7.10 11.16 -6.34
N CYS A 29 7.64 11.97 -7.23
CA CYS A 29 7.13 12.05 -8.59
C CYS A 29 7.62 10.91 -9.48
N GLY A 30 6.99 10.76 -10.63
CA GLY A 30 7.41 9.81 -11.65
C GLY A 30 6.55 8.57 -11.80
N PHE A 31 5.59 8.32 -10.91
CA PHE A 31 4.69 7.19 -11.04
C PHE A 31 3.69 7.39 -12.17
N THR A 32 3.55 6.38 -13.02
CA THR A 32 2.51 6.32 -14.04
C THR A 32 1.39 5.37 -13.66
N SER A 33 1.69 4.36 -12.86
CA SER A 33 0.66 3.48 -12.30
C SER A 33 1.03 3.08 -10.87
N ARG A 34 0.03 2.78 -10.08
CA ARG A 34 0.20 2.36 -8.70
C ARG A 34 -0.92 1.42 -8.30
N SER A 35 -0.61 0.55 -7.36
CA SER A 35 -1.55 -0.47 -6.90
C SER A 35 -1.46 -0.58 -5.38
N LEU A 36 -2.61 -0.62 -4.72
CA LEU A 36 -2.70 -0.83 -3.28
C LEU A 36 -3.43 -2.14 -3.03
N THR A 37 -2.81 -3.02 -2.26
CA THR A 37 -3.40 -4.31 -1.91
C THR A 37 -3.55 -4.40 -0.40
N LEU A 38 -4.76 -4.67 0.04
CA LEU A 38 -5.09 -4.91 1.44
C LEU A 38 -5.30 -6.42 1.61
N SER A 39 -4.55 -7.03 2.51
CA SER A 39 -4.57 -8.47 2.70
C SER A 39 -4.89 -8.84 4.14
N LYS A 40 -5.57 -9.95 4.29
CA LYS A 40 -5.90 -10.49 5.60
C LYS A 40 -5.42 -11.94 5.66
N GLY A 41 -4.62 -12.25 6.66
CA GLY A 41 -4.22 -13.62 6.94
C GLY A 41 -5.37 -14.37 7.60
N LEU A 42 -5.72 -15.52 7.07
CA LEU A 42 -6.83 -16.33 7.57
C LEU A 42 -6.33 -17.71 7.96
N GLU A 43 -6.84 -18.22 9.06
CA GLU A 43 -6.59 -19.58 9.53
C GLU A 43 -7.88 -20.37 9.46
N ASP A 44 -7.81 -21.58 8.90
CA ASP A 44 -8.98 -22.44 8.74
C ASP A 44 -9.29 -23.17 10.05
N VAL A 45 -10.57 -23.20 10.42
CA VAL A 45 -11.06 -23.90 11.61
C VAL A 45 -12.25 -24.76 11.20
N ASN A 46 -12.18 -26.06 11.50
CA ASN A 46 -13.28 -26.97 11.29
C ASN A 46 -14.00 -27.20 12.60
N LEU A 47 -15.28 -26.81 12.63
CA LEU A 47 -16.10 -26.97 13.82
C LEU A 47 -17.10 -28.11 13.59
N PRO A 48 -17.07 -29.16 14.41
CA PRO A 48 -18.04 -30.24 14.26
C PRO A 48 -19.43 -29.81 14.70
N ASP A 49 -20.45 -30.43 14.09
CA ASP A 49 -21.84 -30.24 14.50
C ASP A 49 -22.05 -30.91 15.86
N CYS A 50 -22.61 -30.18 16.81
CA CYS A 50 -22.87 -30.71 18.14
C CYS A 50 -23.91 -31.84 18.14
N ASP A 51 -24.90 -31.77 17.23
CA ASP A 51 -25.97 -32.74 17.15
C ASP A 51 -25.61 -33.97 16.31
N ASP A 52 -24.77 -33.80 15.32
CA ASP A 52 -24.29 -34.86 14.44
C ASP A 52 -22.78 -34.67 14.15
N PRO A 53 -21.90 -35.17 15.05
CA PRO A 53 -20.44 -34.98 14.90
C PRO A 53 -19.86 -35.63 13.64
N ASP A 54 -20.55 -36.59 13.04
CA ASP A 54 -20.10 -37.27 11.83
C ASP A 54 -20.53 -36.56 10.55
N ALA A 55 -21.35 -35.51 10.66
CA ALA A 55 -21.74 -34.71 9.49
C ALA A 55 -20.58 -33.95 8.89
N VAL A 56 -20.65 -33.68 7.59
CA VAL A 56 -19.65 -32.83 6.93
C VAL A 56 -19.72 -31.42 7.52
N SER A 57 -18.61 -30.95 8.08
CA SER A 57 -18.56 -29.65 8.71
C SER A 57 -18.25 -28.54 7.70
N TRP A 58 -18.76 -27.35 7.97
CA TRP A 58 -18.38 -26.16 7.23
C TRP A 58 -17.07 -25.60 7.80
N THR A 59 -16.18 -25.18 6.90
CA THR A 59 -14.93 -24.57 7.32
C THR A 59 -15.17 -23.13 7.76
N GLY A 60 -14.82 -22.84 9.02
CA GLY A 60 -14.72 -21.47 9.51
C GLY A 60 -13.32 -20.91 9.28
N ARG A 61 -13.18 -19.61 9.35
CA ARG A 61 -11.87 -18.96 9.21
C ARG A 61 -11.71 -17.86 10.24
N ASP A 62 -10.56 -17.86 10.90
CA ASP A 62 -10.19 -16.81 11.85
C ASP A 62 -9.18 -15.88 11.20
N ALA A 63 -9.35 -14.58 11.40
CA ALA A 63 -8.42 -13.59 10.92
C ALA A 63 -7.23 -13.50 11.87
N THR A 64 -6.02 -13.69 11.37
CA THR A 64 -4.79 -13.70 12.17
C THR A 64 -3.95 -12.46 11.98
N SER A 65 -4.03 -11.80 10.82
CA SER A 65 -3.19 -10.64 10.52
C SER A 65 -3.84 -9.75 9.48
N LEU A 66 -3.44 -8.49 9.50
CA LEU A 66 -3.77 -7.51 8.45
C LEU A 66 -2.46 -6.97 7.90
N SER A 67 -2.39 -6.83 6.59
CA SER A 67 -1.21 -6.26 5.94
C SER A 67 -1.60 -5.42 4.74
N MET A 68 -0.71 -4.51 4.38
CA MET A 68 -0.86 -3.63 3.25
C MET A 68 0.36 -3.71 2.36
N ALA A 69 0.15 -3.79 1.07
CA ALA A 69 1.22 -3.79 0.09
C ALA A 69 0.93 -2.72 -0.96
N VAL A 70 1.97 -2.01 -1.35
CA VAL A 70 1.88 -0.98 -2.38
C VAL A 70 2.91 -1.30 -3.43
N SER A 71 2.50 -1.23 -4.69
CA SER A 71 3.43 -1.31 -5.81
C SER A 71 3.16 -0.16 -6.76
N GLY A 72 4.22 0.30 -7.42
CA GLY A 72 4.11 1.39 -8.37
C GLY A 72 5.13 1.25 -9.48
N GLU A 73 4.77 1.70 -10.66
CA GLU A 73 5.63 1.71 -11.83
C GLU A 73 5.62 3.09 -12.46
N GLY A 74 6.70 3.45 -13.09
CA GLY A 74 6.78 4.73 -13.77
C GLY A 74 8.18 5.01 -14.26
N VAL A 75 8.51 6.29 -14.42
CA VAL A 75 9.85 6.73 -14.81
C VAL A 75 10.65 7.10 -13.58
N MET A 76 11.95 6.83 -13.62
CA MET A 76 12.85 7.20 -12.55
C MET A 76 13.14 8.70 -12.65
N ALA A 77 12.63 9.47 -11.69
CA ALA A 77 12.82 10.92 -11.67
C ALA A 77 14.01 11.28 -10.80
N GLN A 78 14.83 12.22 -11.27
CA GLN A 78 16.00 12.68 -10.52
C GLN A 78 15.61 13.23 -9.14
N GLU A 79 14.49 13.90 -9.06
CA GLU A 79 13.99 14.54 -7.84
C GLU A 79 13.61 13.57 -6.74
N SER A 80 13.28 12.32 -7.09
CA SER A 80 12.81 11.32 -6.13
C SER A 80 13.71 10.10 -5.98
N VAL A 81 14.75 9.96 -6.80
CA VAL A 81 15.56 8.74 -6.80
C VAL A 81 16.24 8.52 -5.44
N GLU A 82 16.79 9.56 -4.85
CA GLU A 82 17.49 9.45 -3.56
C GLU A 82 16.52 9.11 -2.43
N THR A 83 15.30 9.66 -2.46
CA THR A 83 14.27 9.35 -1.48
C THR A 83 13.98 7.85 -1.45
N TRP A 84 13.82 7.23 -2.61
CA TRP A 84 13.55 5.80 -2.70
C TRP A 84 14.75 4.96 -2.28
N LEU A 85 15.95 5.37 -2.67
CA LEU A 85 17.17 4.64 -2.30
C LEU A 85 17.43 4.71 -0.80
N ASP A 86 17.26 5.87 -0.19
CA ASP A 86 17.40 6.04 1.25
C ASP A 86 16.37 5.19 2.02
N ALA A 87 15.13 5.14 1.53
CA ALA A 87 14.10 4.33 2.14
C ALA A 87 14.41 2.83 2.06
N TRP A 88 14.97 2.38 0.93
CA TRP A 88 15.34 0.99 0.75
C TRP A 88 16.56 0.60 1.60
N GLU A 89 17.54 1.49 1.72
CA GLU A 89 18.76 1.22 2.50
C GLU A 89 18.51 1.25 4.02
N SER A 90 17.41 1.88 4.45
CA SER A 90 17.07 1.99 5.86
C SER A 90 16.79 0.61 6.47
N VAL A 91 17.41 0.33 7.61
CA VAL A 91 17.14 -0.89 8.39
C VAL A 91 15.75 -0.81 9.02
N ASP A 92 15.35 0.38 9.41
CA ASP A 92 14.03 0.63 9.99
C ASP A 92 13.02 0.98 8.89
N SER A 93 11.76 0.71 9.19
CA SER A 93 10.67 1.13 8.31
C SER A 93 10.60 2.66 8.25
N VAL A 94 10.01 3.18 7.19
CA VAL A 94 9.87 4.62 6.99
C VAL A 94 8.41 5.02 7.14
N PRO A 95 8.12 6.25 7.61
CA PRO A 95 6.75 6.73 7.65
C PRO A 95 6.17 6.79 6.23
N ALA A 96 4.94 6.35 6.09
CA ALA A 96 4.26 6.34 4.80
C ALA A 96 2.81 6.74 4.96
N ARG A 97 2.28 7.40 3.95
CA ARG A 97 0.88 7.77 3.87
C ARG A 97 0.36 7.39 2.49
N ILE A 98 -0.70 6.60 2.46
CA ILE A 98 -1.38 6.24 1.22
C ILE A 98 -2.71 6.99 1.21
N GLU A 99 -2.97 7.74 0.17
CA GLU A 99 -4.14 8.60 0.10
C GLU A 99 -4.97 8.29 -1.13
N LEU A 100 -6.27 8.13 -0.93
CA LEU A 100 -7.23 7.92 -2.00
C LEU A 100 -8.28 9.04 -1.91
N GLU A 101 -8.20 9.99 -2.83
CA GLU A 101 -9.03 11.18 -2.83
C GLU A 101 -10.24 11.04 -3.75
N PHE A 102 -11.42 11.21 -3.18
CA PHE A 102 -12.67 11.30 -3.92
C PHE A 102 -13.21 12.74 -3.83
N PRO A 103 -14.12 13.14 -4.72
CA PRO A 103 -14.65 14.51 -4.69
C PRO A 103 -15.28 14.94 -3.37
N ALA A 104 -15.88 14.00 -2.62
CA ALA A 104 -16.58 14.33 -1.37
C ALA A 104 -15.80 13.92 -0.12
N LYS A 105 -14.77 13.06 -0.25
CA LYS A 105 -14.01 12.58 0.91
C LYS A 105 -12.65 12.04 0.48
N THR A 106 -11.74 11.99 1.43
CA THR A 106 -10.40 11.41 1.25
C THR A 106 -10.21 10.30 2.26
N VAL A 107 -9.82 9.13 1.79
CA VAL A 107 -9.44 8.01 2.65
C VAL A 107 -7.92 7.94 2.68
N ALA A 108 -7.35 7.94 3.88
CA ALA A 108 -5.90 7.89 4.04
C ALA A 108 -5.50 6.81 5.03
N TRP A 109 -4.39 6.14 4.75
CA TRP A 109 -3.77 5.17 5.66
C TRP A 109 -2.40 5.72 6.03
N VAL A 110 -2.15 5.86 7.32
CA VAL A 110 -0.90 6.40 7.85
C VAL A 110 -0.25 5.35 8.75
N GLY A 111 1.01 5.11 8.54
CA GLY A 111 1.77 4.15 9.32
C GLY A 111 3.20 4.08 8.83
N ARG A 112 3.81 2.92 8.97
CA ARG A 112 5.19 2.69 8.56
C ARG A 112 5.24 1.54 7.56
N MET A 113 6.12 1.67 6.59
CA MET A 113 6.30 0.66 5.54
C MET A 113 7.78 0.46 5.25
N HIS A 114 8.11 -0.75 4.83
CA HIS A 114 9.44 -1.05 4.28
C HIS A 114 9.37 -1.01 2.76
N VAL A 115 10.36 -0.42 2.14
CA VAL A 115 10.56 -0.56 0.70
C VAL A 115 11.25 -1.90 0.48
N GLU A 116 10.50 -2.87 -0.02
CA GLU A 116 10.98 -4.23 -0.19
C GLU A 116 11.92 -4.36 -1.39
N SER A 117 11.55 -3.75 -2.51
CA SER A 117 12.33 -3.86 -3.73
C SER A 117 12.18 -2.62 -4.60
N ILE A 118 13.26 -2.31 -5.30
CA ILE A 118 13.30 -1.27 -6.33
C ILE A 118 13.94 -1.89 -7.55
N GLU A 119 13.24 -1.84 -8.68
CA GLU A 119 13.77 -2.30 -9.95
C GLU A 119 13.91 -1.11 -10.90
N ALA A 120 15.09 -0.95 -11.47
CA ALA A 120 15.35 0.07 -12.47
C ALA A 120 15.66 -0.60 -13.80
N GLY A 121 14.94 -0.21 -14.84
CA GLY A 121 15.12 -0.76 -16.17
C GLY A 121 15.55 0.31 -17.15
N GLY A 122 16.39 -0.06 -18.10
CA GLY A 122 16.84 0.85 -19.13
C GLY A 122 16.89 0.20 -20.49
N GLU A 123 16.41 0.91 -21.49
CA GLU A 123 16.54 0.58 -22.90
C GLU A 123 17.12 1.77 -23.63
N ASN A 124 17.95 1.50 -24.63
CA ASN A 124 18.55 2.57 -25.42
C ASN A 124 17.46 3.38 -26.14
N GLY A 125 17.53 4.70 -26.02
CA GLY A 125 16.58 5.61 -26.63
C GLY A 125 15.30 5.83 -25.82
N ARG A 126 15.17 5.18 -24.66
CA ARG A 126 14.01 5.33 -23.77
C ARG A 126 14.45 5.82 -22.39
N ARG A 127 13.51 6.36 -21.63
CA ARG A 127 13.79 6.83 -20.27
C ARG A 127 13.93 5.64 -19.33
N VAL A 128 14.72 5.82 -18.26
CA VAL A 128 14.86 4.81 -17.22
C VAL A 128 13.50 4.65 -16.51
N THR A 129 13.06 3.41 -16.39
CA THR A 129 11.82 3.08 -15.70
C THR A 129 12.10 2.60 -14.28
N LYS A 130 11.11 2.68 -13.41
CA LYS A 130 11.20 2.15 -12.05
C LYS A 130 9.98 1.29 -11.73
N SER A 131 10.20 0.29 -10.89
CA SER A 131 9.15 -0.49 -10.27
C SER A 131 9.48 -0.63 -8.80
N ILE A 132 8.54 -0.26 -7.93
CA ILE A 132 8.76 -0.23 -6.49
C ILE A 132 7.70 -1.06 -5.80
N SER A 133 8.12 -1.86 -4.81
CA SER A 133 7.24 -2.66 -3.98
C SER A 133 7.48 -2.33 -2.51
N MET A 134 6.40 -2.09 -1.77
CA MET A 134 6.43 -1.75 -0.36
C MET A 134 5.50 -2.66 0.43
N GLN A 135 5.89 -2.96 1.68
CA GLN A 135 5.10 -3.77 2.59
C GLN A 135 4.90 -3.00 3.90
N SER A 136 3.73 -3.14 4.51
CA SER A 136 3.44 -2.47 5.77
C SER A 136 4.26 -3.08 6.93
N ASP A 137 4.63 -2.24 7.87
CA ASP A 137 5.31 -2.63 9.10
C ASP A 137 4.45 -2.14 10.26
N GLY A 138 3.64 -3.05 10.80
CA GLY A 138 2.72 -2.74 11.88
C GLY A 138 1.40 -2.17 11.39
N GLU A 139 0.73 -1.47 12.28
CA GLU A 139 -0.61 -0.95 12.01
C GLU A 139 -0.60 0.24 11.04
N MET A 140 -1.49 0.18 10.06
CA MET A 140 -1.78 1.30 9.17
C MET A 140 -3.13 1.89 9.59
N THR A 141 -3.11 3.10 10.16
CA THR A 141 -4.30 3.75 10.69
C THR A 141 -5.10 4.41 9.56
N ARG A 142 -6.35 4.02 9.42
CA ARG A 142 -7.24 4.60 8.42
C ARG A 142 -7.92 5.86 8.95
N THR A 143 -7.92 6.91 8.14
CA THR A 143 -8.61 8.17 8.42
C THR A 143 -9.47 8.53 7.22
N VAL A 144 -10.72 8.89 7.47
CA VAL A 144 -11.63 9.38 6.42
C VAL A 144 -11.95 10.82 6.72
N THR A 145 -11.64 11.69 5.78
CA THR A 145 -11.85 13.15 5.90
C THR A 145 -12.85 13.61 4.85
N PRO A 146 -13.91 14.34 5.22
CA PRO A 146 -14.86 14.89 4.25
C PRO A 146 -14.26 16.00 3.39
#